data_6ab4379cbee77ee61c7f29685df5d255
#
_entry.id   6ab4379cbee77ee61c7f29685df5d255
#
_cell.length_a   1.000
_cell.length_b   1.000
_cell.length_c   1.000
_cell.angle_alpha   90.00
_cell.angle_beta   90.00
_cell.angle_gamma   90.00
#
_symmetry.space_group_name_H-M   'P 1'
#
loop_
_entity.id
_entity.type
_entity.pdbx_description
1 polymer ?
#
loop_
_entity_poly.entity_id
_entity_poly.type
_entity_poly.pdbx_seq_one_letter_code
_entity_poly.pdbx_strand_id
1 'polypeptide(L)'
;MQKNKKQSVRLPAHVKPLRYKISLKPDLEAFTFEGEETISLVLDKTVNRITLHSKELDIESAEIIKGKEKTFALKIVYDEKAETATFVFPKKIIKGNWQLKLIFRGILNL
;
A
#
# COMPACT_ATOMS: atom_id res chain seq x y z
N MET A 1 -22.73 7.58 4.11
CA MET A 1 -22.39 7.37 3.79
C MET A 1 -21.87 7.01 3.39
N GLN A 2 -21.67 7.05 3.60
CA GLN A 2 -21.16 6.73 3.34
C GLN A 2 -20.56 6.25 2.90
N LYS A 3 -20.37 6.23 3.04
CA LYS A 3 -19.78 5.85 2.65
C LYS A 3 -19.41 5.10 2.25
N ASN A 4 -19.47 4.96 2.41
CA ASN A 4 -19.04 4.29 2.05
C ASN A 4 -18.87 3.86 1.19
N LYS A 5 -18.91 4.06 1.29
CA LYS A 5 -18.81 3.88 0.41
C LYS A 5 -18.10 3.61 -0.14
N LYS A 6 -17.67 3.58 0.07
CA LYS A 6 -17.03 3.27 -0.52
C LYS A 6 -16.49 2.30 -0.87
N GLN A 7 -16.29 1.99 -0.39
CA GLN A 7 -15.99 0.90 -0.96
C GLN A 7 -16.25 0.51 -2.33
N SER A 8 -16.25 1.28 -3.10
CA SER A 8 -16.65 1.13 -4.46
C SER A 8 -15.54 0.59 -5.34
N VAL A 9 -14.30 0.85 -5.00
CA VAL A 9 -13.17 0.30 -5.73
C VAL A 9 -12.82 -1.05 -5.16
N ARG A 10 -12.77 -2.05 -6.02
CA ARG A 10 -12.46 -3.39 -5.59
C ARG A 10 -11.00 -3.70 -5.78
N LEU A 11 -10.39 -4.19 -4.74
CA LEU A 11 -9.06 -4.75 -4.82
C LEU A 11 -9.15 -6.12 -5.48
N PRO A 12 -8.06 -6.57 -6.13
CA PRO A 12 -8.05 -7.93 -6.67
C PRO A 12 -8.39 -8.93 -5.58
N ALA A 13 -9.24 -9.90 -5.92
CA ALA A 13 -9.72 -10.86 -4.94
C ALA A 13 -8.63 -11.72 -4.33
N HIS A 14 -7.48 -11.81 -4.99
CA HIS A 14 -6.37 -12.62 -4.50
C HIS A 14 -5.50 -11.92 -3.45
N VAL A 15 -5.79 -10.65 -3.14
CA VAL A 15 -5.08 -9.90 -2.12
C VAL A 15 -6.05 -9.57 -1.01
N LYS A 16 -5.80 -10.10 0.19
CA LYS A 16 -6.68 -9.89 1.35
C LYS A 16 -5.91 -9.22 2.46
N PRO A 17 -6.11 -7.89 2.66
CA PRO A 17 -5.50 -7.22 3.80
C PRO A 17 -6.14 -7.69 5.09
N LEU A 18 -5.32 -8.01 6.07
CA LEU A 18 -5.79 -8.50 7.38
C LEU A 18 -5.63 -7.48 8.47
N ARG A 19 -4.57 -6.71 8.43
CA ARG A 19 -4.24 -5.79 9.51
C ARG A 19 -3.40 -4.65 8.97
N TYR A 20 -3.63 -3.45 9.51
CA TYR A 20 -2.87 -2.25 9.17
C TYR A 20 -2.24 -1.70 10.42
N LYS A 21 -0.99 -1.26 10.29
CA LYS A 21 -0.30 -0.55 11.34
C LYS A 21 0.30 0.70 10.72
N ILE A 22 -0.14 1.86 11.18
CA ILE A 22 0.25 3.15 10.59
C ILE A 22 0.94 4.01 11.64
N SER A 23 2.05 4.61 11.24
CA SER A 23 2.76 5.57 12.06
C SER A 23 2.94 6.84 11.23
N LEU A 24 2.50 7.99 11.77
CA LEU A 24 2.56 9.27 11.08
C LEU A 24 3.44 10.24 11.84
N LYS A 25 4.21 11.02 11.08
CA LYS A 25 5.06 12.07 11.62
C LYS A 25 4.73 13.38 10.91
N PRO A 26 3.93 14.26 11.53
CA PRO A 26 3.58 15.52 10.90
C PRO A 26 4.71 16.53 10.99
N ASP A 27 4.77 17.43 10.01
CA ASP A 27 5.63 18.58 9.99
C ASP A 27 4.73 19.80 9.87
N LEU A 28 4.54 20.51 10.99
CA LEU A 28 3.60 21.63 11.03
C LEU A 28 4.12 22.88 10.34
N GLU A 29 5.43 22.99 10.15
CA GLU A 29 6.00 24.13 9.44
C GLU A 29 5.78 24.01 7.94
N ALA A 30 5.99 22.80 7.40
CA ALA A 30 5.84 22.53 5.98
C ALA A 30 4.42 22.14 5.60
N PHE A 31 3.55 21.90 6.58
CA PHE A 31 2.20 21.38 6.39
C PHE A 31 2.19 20.06 5.61
N THR A 32 3.12 19.20 5.96
CA THR A 32 3.24 17.87 5.36
C THR A 32 3.29 16.81 6.45
N PHE A 33 3.21 15.56 6.04
CA PHE A 33 3.48 14.46 6.95
C PHE A 33 4.23 13.36 6.22
N GLU A 34 5.02 12.62 6.97
CA GLU A 34 5.60 11.38 6.51
C GLU A 34 4.91 10.25 7.25
N GLY A 35 4.79 9.13 6.60
CA GLY A 35 4.16 7.98 7.21
C GLY A 35 4.82 6.68 6.83
N GLU A 36 4.62 5.72 7.70
CA GLU A 36 5.01 4.35 7.46
C GLU A 36 3.80 3.49 7.75
N GLU A 37 3.49 2.60 6.82
CA GLU A 37 2.38 1.69 7.00
C GLU A 37 2.86 0.28 6.77
N THR A 38 2.50 -0.61 7.70
CA THR A 38 2.75 -2.04 7.53
C THR A 38 1.41 -2.74 7.42
N ILE A 39 1.20 -3.43 6.32
CA ILE A 39 -0.03 -4.13 6.03
C ILE A 39 0.25 -5.62 6.06
N SER A 40 -0.41 -6.34 6.96
CA SER A 40 -0.37 -7.80 6.96
C SER A 40 -1.42 -8.27 5.98
N LEU A 41 -1.03 -9.10 5.02
CA LEU A 41 -1.94 -9.54 3.99
C LEU A 41 -1.75 -11.01 3.65
N VAL A 42 -2.75 -11.56 2.99
CA VAL A 42 -2.71 -12.94 2.49
C VAL A 42 -2.87 -12.88 0.98
N LEU A 43 -1.96 -13.54 0.27
CA LEU A 43 -2.11 -13.76 -1.16
C LEU A 43 -2.62 -15.16 -1.36
N ASP A 44 -3.76 -15.30 -2.03
CA ASP A 44 -4.30 -16.63 -2.30
C ASP A 44 -3.83 -17.20 -3.63
N LYS A 45 -2.97 -16.46 -4.33
CA LYS A 45 -2.22 -17.01 -5.46
C LYS A 45 -0.92 -16.23 -5.63
N THR A 46 0.02 -16.81 -6.36
CA THR A 46 1.30 -16.19 -6.66
C THR A 46 1.11 -15.04 -7.64
N VAL A 47 1.65 -13.87 -7.29
CA VAL A 47 1.52 -12.66 -8.10
C VAL A 47 2.84 -11.91 -8.14
N ASN A 48 3.00 -10.99 -9.09
CA ASN A 48 4.12 -10.05 -9.09
C ASN A 48 3.65 -8.61 -8.95
N ARG A 49 2.36 -8.41 -8.73
CA ARG A 49 1.77 -7.08 -8.55
C ARG A 49 0.79 -7.12 -7.40
N ILE A 50 0.77 -6.05 -6.61
CA ILE A 50 -0.18 -5.89 -5.52
C ILE A 50 -0.79 -4.50 -5.67
N THR A 51 -2.11 -4.44 -5.69
CA THR A 51 -2.85 -3.18 -5.87
C THR A 51 -3.61 -2.86 -4.58
N LEU A 52 -3.45 -1.64 -4.10
CA LEU A 52 -4.14 -1.16 -2.91
C LEU A 52 -4.77 0.20 -3.19
N HIS A 53 -5.76 0.56 -2.38
CA HIS A 53 -6.31 1.90 -2.41
C HIS A 53 -5.25 2.90 -1.96
N SER A 54 -5.15 4.00 -2.68
CA SER A 54 -4.23 5.07 -2.33
C SER A 54 -4.76 6.36 -2.91
N LYS A 55 -5.05 7.31 -2.04
CA LYS A 55 -5.57 8.60 -2.47
C LYS A 55 -4.68 9.71 -1.92
N GLU A 56 -4.17 10.52 -2.83
CA GLU A 56 -3.42 11.73 -2.48
C GLU A 56 -2.17 11.47 -1.63
N LEU A 57 -1.58 10.30 -1.79
CA LEU A 57 -0.34 9.94 -1.12
C LEU A 57 0.77 9.78 -2.14
N ASP A 58 1.94 10.27 -1.77
CA ASP A 58 3.15 10.05 -2.53
C ASP A 58 3.92 8.92 -1.86
N ILE A 59 3.86 7.75 -2.45
CA ILE A 59 4.49 6.56 -1.88
C ILE A 59 5.93 6.51 -2.36
N GLU A 60 6.86 6.60 -1.42
CA GLU A 60 8.28 6.63 -1.73
C GLU A 60 8.86 5.24 -1.93
N SER A 61 8.39 4.27 -1.16
CA SER A 61 8.87 2.90 -1.30
C SER A 61 7.83 1.91 -0.85
N ALA A 62 7.90 0.72 -1.42
CA ALA A 62 7.06 -0.40 -1.05
C ALA A 62 7.95 -1.64 -0.98
N GLU A 63 7.87 -2.36 0.12
CA GLU A 63 8.68 -3.53 0.36
C GLU A 63 7.79 -4.67 0.82
N ILE A 64 7.90 -5.83 0.16
CA ILE A 64 7.17 -7.02 0.57
C ILE A 64 8.10 -7.88 1.44
N ILE A 65 7.60 -8.35 2.58
CA ILE A 65 8.42 -8.99 3.61
C ILE A 65 7.80 -10.28 4.07
N LYS A 66 8.63 -11.31 4.15
CA LYS A 66 8.25 -12.58 4.77
C LYS A 66 9.46 -13.11 5.54
N GLY A 67 9.42 -12.96 6.86
CA GLY A 67 10.56 -13.31 7.70
C GLY A 67 11.78 -12.47 7.32
N LYS A 68 12.83 -13.11 6.85
CA LYS A 68 14.05 -12.43 6.42
C LYS A 68 14.03 -12.09 4.93
N GLU A 69 13.07 -12.60 4.22
CA GLU A 69 12.94 -12.33 2.79
C GLU A 69 12.30 -10.96 2.58
N LYS A 70 12.98 -10.09 1.84
CA LYS A 70 12.53 -8.73 1.59
C LYS A 70 12.76 -8.39 0.13
N THR A 71 11.76 -7.80 -0.50
CA THR A 71 11.87 -7.40 -1.91
C THR A 71 11.19 -6.06 -2.09
N PHE A 72 11.93 -5.09 -2.60
CA PHE A 72 11.36 -3.77 -2.92
C PHE A 72 10.63 -3.83 -4.26
N ALA A 73 9.57 -3.07 -4.36
CA ALA A 73 8.88 -2.88 -5.63
C ALA A 73 9.81 -2.17 -6.60
N LEU A 74 9.76 -2.57 -7.87
CA LEU A 74 10.49 -1.92 -8.94
C LEU A 74 9.89 -0.57 -9.29
N LYS A 75 8.57 -0.49 -9.23
CA LYS A 75 7.86 0.74 -9.56
C LYS A 75 6.48 0.72 -8.94
N ILE A 76 5.89 1.90 -8.87
CA ILE A 76 4.55 2.11 -8.34
C ILE A 76 3.74 2.76 -9.45
N VAL A 77 2.63 2.15 -9.81
CA VAL A 77 1.76 2.65 -10.87
C VAL A 77 0.46 3.14 -10.23
N TYR A 78 0.17 4.41 -10.40
CA TYR A 78 -1.03 5.03 -9.86
C TYR A 78 -2.15 5.03 -10.88
N ASP A 79 -3.35 4.75 -10.42
CA ASP A 79 -4.56 4.93 -11.19
C ASP A 79 -5.42 5.95 -10.45
N GLU A 80 -5.45 7.17 -10.93
CA GLU A 80 -6.14 8.25 -10.25
C GLU A 80 -7.66 8.04 -10.22
N LYS A 81 -8.21 7.50 -11.29
CA LYS A 81 -9.65 7.25 -11.35
C LYS A 81 -10.09 6.20 -10.35
N ALA A 82 -9.33 5.13 -10.26
CA ALA A 82 -9.62 4.05 -9.32
C ALA A 82 -9.13 4.36 -7.92
N GLU A 83 -8.31 5.39 -7.77
CA GLU A 83 -7.67 5.77 -6.51
C GLU A 83 -6.86 4.61 -5.95
N THR A 84 -6.04 4.01 -6.80
CA THR A 84 -5.20 2.86 -6.43
C THR A 84 -3.74 3.11 -6.76
N ALA A 85 -2.90 2.36 -6.06
CA ALA A 85 -1.49 2.24 -6.38
C ALA A 85 -1.17 0.76 -6.56
N THR A 86 -0.48 0.44 -7.63
CA THR A 86 -0.05 -0.93 -7.91
C THR A 86 1.45 -1.01 -7.77
N PHE A 87 1.89 -1.93 -6.93
CA PHE A 87 3.29 -2.18 -6.67
C PHE A 87 3.75 -3.34 -7.53
N VAL A 88 4.71 -3.09 -8.40
CA VAL A 88 5.23 -4.10 -9.33
C VAL A 88 6.57 -4.60 -8.80
N PHE A 89 6.66 -5.89 -8.53
CA PHE A 89 7.85 -6.51 -7.95
C PHE A 89 8.69 -7.19 -9.04
N PRO A 90 10.02 -7.28 -8.84
CA PRO A 90 10.91 -7.87 -9.84
C PRO A 90 10.80 -9.38 -9.96
N LYS A 91 10.11 -10.02 -9.02
CA LYS A 91 9.94 -11.47 -9.01
C LYS A 91 8.55 -11.80 -8.53
N LYS A 92 8.16 -13.06 -8.69
CA LYS A 92 6.88 -13.54 -8.22
C LYS A 92 6.87 -13.63 -6.70
N ILE A 93 5.77 -13.15 -6.13
CA ILE A 93 5.53 -13.24 -4.69
C ILE A 93 4.60 -14.42 -4.49
N ILE A 94 5.10 -15.44 -3.83
CA ILE A 94 4.41 -16.73 -3.69
C ILE A 94 3.21 -16.58 -2.77
N LYS A 95 2.11 -17.28 -3.08
CA LYS A 95 0.91 -17.23 -2.23
C LYS A 95 1.26 -17.52 -0.77
N GLY A 96 0.50 -16.91 0.12
CA GLY A 96 0.69 -17.07 1.55
C GLY A 96 0.64 -15.74 2.28
N ASN A 97 1.15 -15.74 3.51
CA ASN A 97 1.11 -14.58 4.38
C ASN A 97 2.36 -13.72 4.17
N TRP A 98 2.11 -12.41 4.00
CA TRP A 98 3.18 -11.45 3.78
C TRP A 98 2.89 -10.16 4.53
N GLN A 99 3.91 -9.33 4.68
CA GLN A 99 3.75 -7.96 5.13
C GLN A 99 4.21 -7.04 4.01
N LEU A 100 3.45 -5.97 3.81
CA LEU A 100 3.79 -4.93 2.84
C LEU A 100 4.07 -3.66 3.64
N LYS A 101 5.28 -3.16 3.51
CA LYS A 101 5.70 -1.95 4.21
C LYS A 101 5.80 -0.81 3.24
N LEU A 102 5.07 0.27 3.52
CA LEU A 102 5.02 1.46 2.68
C LEU A 102 5.61 2.64 3.43
N ILE A 103 6.43 3.42 2.73
CA ILE A 103 6.88 4.72 3.20
C ILE A 103 6.23 5.75 2.28
N PHE A 104 5.56 6.75 2.86
CA PHE A 104 4.80 7.69 2.06
C PHE A 104 4.83 9.09 2.65
N ARG A 105 4.44 10.07 1.84
CA ARG A 105 4.28 11.46 2.23
C ARG A 105 2.93 11.97 1.79
N GLY A 106 2.48 13.00 2.49
CA GLY A 106 1.25 13.67 2.12
C GLY A 106 1.26 15.12 2.58
N ILE A 107 0.22 15.83 2.19
CA ILE A 107 0.04 17.23 2.55
C ILE A 107 -1.03 17.29 3.63
N LEU A 108 -0.75 18.08 4.69
CA LEU A 108 -1.73 18.29 5.73
C LEU A 108 -2.79 19.28 5.22
N ASN A 109 -4.03 18.83 5.24
CA ASN A 109 -5.16 19.68 4.90
C ASN A 109 -5.83 20.10 6.21
N LEU A 110 -5.74 21.38 6.50
CA LEU A 110 -6.29 21.93 7.73
C LEU A 110 -7.66 22.55 7.51
#